data_573d4ff9e2d38986660fde8837982d65
#
_entry.id   573d4ff9e2d38986660fde8837982d65
#
_cell.length_a   1.000
_cell.length_b   1.000
_cell.length_c   1.000
_cell.angle_alpha   90.00
_cell.angle_beta   90.00
_cell.angle_gamma   90.00
#
_symmetry.space_group_name_H-M   'P 1'
#
loop_
_entity.id
_entity.type
_entity.pdbx_description
1 polymer ?
#
loop_
_entity_poly.entity_id
_entity_poly.type
_entity_poly.pdbx_seq_one_letter_code
_entity_poly.pdbx_strand_id
1 'polypeptide(L)'
;MFHTVGWLQTLQHTYGYEPLAFTTSPPDTELANGIAFCYITSWLTGRRLVSLPFSDHCEPLCNSTEELDFLLRYLQTARKQQNWRYVEFRPINGIFGQLAEAAGFRPGARYFFHRLDLRLDLADVFASLDKDSVQRRIQHAERAGLIEKCGRSEDLLRDFYRLFVITRGRHQLPPTPYAWFQNLIQGLGEALEIRIAYKDGTPAAAILTLRFKDVLYYKYGSSDARFHKLGATPWLLWNAISAAKLSGANEFDMGRTEEGNTGLLTFKNHWVPTPKELVYWNYPELSAVGSAEGWKMKMAKRVFSFMPRKLMALSGRLVYRHIG
;
A
#
# COMPACT_ATOMS: atom_id res chain seq x y z
N MET A 1 1.28 -7.06 -8.85
CA MET A 1 1.16 -5.60 -8.98
C MET A 1 2.49 -4.92 -8.69
N PHE A 2 3.07 -5.06 -7.53
CA PHE A 2 4.22 -4.26 -7.10
C PHE A 2 5.53 -4.56 -7.83
N HIS A 3 5.67 -5.71 -8.47
CA HIS A 3 6.82 -6.08 -9.32
C HIS A 3 6.75 -5.52 -10.76
N THR A 4 5.67 -4.84 -11.11
CA THR A 4 5.52 -4.31 -12.48
C THR A 4 6.50 -3.17 -12.74
N VAL A 5 6.95 -3.06 -13.98
CA VAL A 5 7.83 -1.95 -14.44
C VAL A 5 7.21 -0.60 -14.10
N GLY A 6 5.89 -0.44 -14.31
CA GLY A 6 5.18 0.81 -13.99
C GLY A 6 5.26 1.21 -12.51
N TRP A 7 5.18 0.24 -11.57
CA TRP A 7 5.36 0.51 -10.15
C TRP A 7 6.79 0.94 -9.83
N LEU A 8 7.77 0.21 -10.36
CA LEU A 8 9.19 0.49 -10.14
C LEU A 8 9.61 1.86 -10.71
N GLN A 9 9.18 2.18 -11.93
CA GLN A 9 9.39 3.49 -12.52
C GLN A 9 8.73 4.62 -11.74
N THR A 10 7.53 4.39 -11.20
CA THR A 10 6.85 5.36 -10.34
C THR A 10 7.67 5.68 -9.08
N LEU A 11 8.25 4.68 -8.44
CA LEU A 11 9.14 4.85 -7.28
C LEU A 11 10.39 5.65 -7.66
N GLN A 12 11.00 5.31 -8.79
CA GLN A 12 12.20 5.98 -9.29
C GLN A 12 11.93 7.44 -9.65
N HIS A 13 10.89 7.72 -10.46
CA HIS A 13 10.57 9.07 -10.91
C HIS A 13 10.13 9.99 -9.77
N THR A 14 9.40 9.44 -8.78
CA THR A 14 8.88 10.27 -7.69
C THR A 14 9.91 10.53 -6.60
N TYR A 15 10.66 9.50 -6.21
CA TYR A 15 11.51 9.55 -5.01
C TYR A 15 12.99 9.35 -5.29
N GLY A 16 13.36 8.95 -6.52
CA GLY A 16 14.72 8.65 -6.91
C GLY A 16 15.23 7.33 -6.32
N TYR A 17 14.32 6.41 -5.96
CA TYR A 17 14.72 5.08 -5.51
C TYR A 17 15.20 4.26 -6.70
N GLU A 18 16.28 3.53 -6.52
CA GLU A 18 16.87 2.69 -7.56
C GLU A 18 16.29 1.28 -7.47
N PRO A 19 15.48 0.82 -8.44
CA PRO A 19 14.98 -0.55 -8.47
C PRO A 19 16.12 -1.53 -8.74
N LEU A 20 16.19 -2.60 -7.96
CA LEU A 20 17.14 -3.70 -8.10
C LEU A 20 16.42 -5.04 -8.05
N ALA A 21 16.85 -5.99 -8.85
CA ALA A 21 16.42 -7.38 -8.77
C ALA A 21 17.63 -8.28 -8.52
N PHE A 22 17.52 -9.17 -7.54
CA PHE A 22 18.50 -10.22 -7.29
C PHE A 22 17.94 -11.52 -7.82
N THR A 23 18.67 -12.17 -8.69
CA THR A 23 18.25 -13.37 -9.41
C THR A 23 19.40 -14.38 -9.50
N THR A 24 19.06 -15.64 -9.69
CA THR A 24 20.04 -16.70 -10.05
C THR A 24 20.13 -16.89 -11.57
N SER A 25 19.32 -16.19 -12.36
CA SER A 25 19.39 -16.24 -13.81
C SER A 25 20.74 -15.73 -14.33
N PRO A 26 21.34 -16.38 -15.34
CA PRO A 26 22.56 -15.88 -15.96
C PRO A 26 22.40 -14.47 -16.53
N PRO A 27 23.49 -13.68 -16.61
CA PRO A 27 23.45 -12.39 -17.30
C PRO A 27 22.90 -12.53 -18.73
N ASP A 28 22.20 -11.49 -19.18
CA ASP A 28 21.62 -11.38 -20.54
C ASP A 28 20.59 -12.47 -20.92
N THR A 29 20.01 -13.15 -19.91
CA THR A 29 18.91 -14.10 -20.10
C THR A 29 17.60 -13.56 -19.46
N GLU A 30 16.47 -14.18 -19.82
CA GLU A 30 15.21 -13.91 -19.11
C GLU A 30 15.32 -14.26 -17.64
N LEU A 31 14.70 -13.44 -16.79
CA LEU A 31 14.66 -13.67 -15.35
C LEU A 31 13.72 -14.83 -15.03
N ALA A 32 14.27 -15.98 -14.66
CA ALA A 32 13.51 -17.14 -14.24
C ALA A 32 12.98 -17.04 -12.80
N ASN A 33 13.69 -16.27 -11.96
CA ASN A 33 13.35 -16.01 -10.56
C ASN A 33 13.91 -14.67 -10.10
N GLY A 34 13.59 -14.27 -8.87
CA GLY A 34 14.21 -13.09 -8.26
C GLY A 34 13.46 -12.50 -7.09
N ILE A 35 14.16 -11.62 -6.40
CA ILE A 35 13.60 -10.78 -5.34
C ILE A 35 13.79 -9.31 -5.75
N ALA A 36 12.69 -8.56 -5.80
CA ALA A 36 12.71 -7.15 -6.14
C ALA A 36 12.90 -6.27 -4.91
N PHE A 37 13.77 -5.28 -5.05
CA PHE A 37 14.06 -4.27 -4.03
C PHE A 37 14.12 -2.89 -4.64
N CYS A 38 14.11 -1.88 -3.76
CA CYS A 38 14.63 -0.56 -4.06
C CYS A 38 15.84 -0.27 -3.18
N TYR A 39 16.91 0.19 -3.81
CA TYR A 39 18.04 0.78 -3.11
C TYR A 39 17.70 2.23 -2.77
N ILE A 40 17.78 2.55 -1.49
CA ILE A 40 17.41 3.86 -0.97
C ILE A 40 18.63 4.48 -0.32
N THR A 41 19.03 5.66 -0.82
CA THR A 41 20.07 6.49 -0.22
C THR A 41 19.40 7.68 0.48
N SER A 42 19.64 7.80 1.77
CA SER A 42 19.09 8.86 2.59
C SER A 42 20.12 9.36 3.58
N TRP A 43 20.31 10.67 3.65
CA TRP A 43 21.17 11.28 4.66
C TRP A 43 20.60 11.10 6.08
N LEU A 44 19.27 10.90 6.20
CA LEU A 44 18.58 10.76 7.48
C LEU A 44 18.57 9.30 7.96
N THR A 45 18.37 8.33 7.06
CA THR A 45 18.15 6.92 7.40
C THR A 45 19.25 5.98 6.86
N GLY A 46 20.27 6.52 6.17
CA GLY A 46 21.38 5.78 5.61
C GLY A 46 21.05 5.08 4.29
N ARG A 47 21.95 4.20 3.85
CA ARG A 47 21.78 3.34 2.66
C ARG A 47 21.11 2.05 3.06
N ARG A 48 20.06 1.64 2.36
CA ARG A 48 19.30 0.43 2.67
C ARG A 48 18.67 -0.18 1.44
N LEU A 49 18.36 -1.45 1.56
CA LEU A 49 17.66 -2.20 0.54
C LEU A 49 16.28 -2.59 1.11
N VAL A 50 15.21 -2.18 0.44
CA VAL A 50 13.83 -2.40 0.90
C VAL A 50 13.04 -3.10 -0.18
N SER A 51 12.37 -4.18 0.16
CA SER A 51 11.49 -4.92 -0.73
C SER A 51 10.26 -4.07 -1.05
N LEU A 52 10.39 -3.24 -2.04
CA LEU A 52 9.48 -2.28 -2.67
C LEU A 52 8.75 -1.32 -1.71
N PRO A 53 9.29 -0.12 -1.52
CA PRO A 53 8.64 0.93 -0.74
C PRO A 53 7.21 1.20 -1.20
N PHE A 54 6.35 1.58 -0.25
CA PHE A 54 4.93 1.86 -0.46
C PHE A 54 4.09 0.69 -0.98
N SER A 55 4.69 -0.50 -1.23
CA SER A 55 3.93 -1.74 -1.30
C SER A 55 3.55 -2.20 0.12
N ASP A 56 2.42 -2.90 0.23
CA ASP A 56 2.04 -3.50 1.50
C ASP A 56 2.80 -4.80 1.73
N HIS A 57 3.11 -5.51 0.67
CA HIS A 57 3.91 -6.74 0.62
C HIS A 57 4.66 -6.83 -0.71
N CYS A 58 5.67 -7.67 -0.76
CA CYS A 58 6.42 -7.99 -1.98
C CYS A 58 6.93 -9.43 -1.86
N GLU A 59 6.25 -10.34 -2.53
CA GLU A 59 6.59 -11.75 -2.53
C GLU A 59 7.84 -11.98 -3.37
N PRO A 60 8.80 -12.84 -2.95
CA PRO A 60 9.86 -13.29 -3.84
C PRO A 60 9.26 -14.10 -4.99
N LEU A 61 9.81 -13.93 -6.16
CA LEU A 61 9.46 -14.70 -7.35
C LEU A 61 10.49 -15.82 -7.51
N CYS A 62 10.46 -16.82 -6.63
CA CYS A 62 11.35 -17.97 -6.63
C CYS A 62 10.55 -19.24 -6.89
N ASN A 63 11.13 -20.17 -7.65
CA ASN A 63 10.48 -21.44 -8.01
C ASN A 63 10.69 -22.51 -6.93
N SER A 64 11.71 -22.33 -6.08
CA SER A 64 12.01 -23.27 -5.00
C SER A 64 12.49 -22.55 -3.73
N THR A 65 12.48 -23.28 -2.62
CA THR A 65 12.98 -22.81 -1.32
C THR A 65 14.51 -22.64 -1.31
N GLU A 66 15.23 -23.47 -2.08
CA GLU A 66 16.67 -23.46 -2.24
C GLU A 66 17.13 -22.17 -2.96
N GLU A 67 16.42 -21.78 -4.04
CA GLU A 67 16.66 -20.51 -4.73
C GLU A 67 16.51 -19.32 -3.79
N LEU A 68 15.44 -19.32 -2.99
CA LEU A 68 15.20 -18.25 -2.03
C LEU A 68 16.27 -18.21 -0.93
N ASP A 69 16.63 -19.35 -0.35
CA ASP A 69 17.70 -19.43 0.68
C ASP A 69 19.03 -18.93 0.12
N PHE A 70 19.38 -19.34 -1.10
CA PHE A 70 20.58 -18.86 -1.77
C PHE A 70 20.60 -17.33 -1.90
N LEU A 71 19.51 -16.74 -2.41
CA LEU A 71 19.39 -15.30 -2.59
C LEU A 71 19.42 -14.55 -1.24
N LEU A 72 18.77 -15.07 -0.20
CA LEU A 72 18.79 -14.46 1.14
C LEU A 72 20.19 -14.46 1.75
N ARG A 73 20.96 -15.57 1.62
CA ARG A 73 22.36 -15.65 2.08
C ARG A 73 23.28 -14.73 1.28
N TYR A 74 23.06 -14.63 -0.03
CA TYR A 74 23.78 -13.68 -0.86
C TYR A 74 23.54 -12.23 -0.38
N LEU A 75 22.30 -11.86 -0.08
CA LEU A 75 21.94 -10.52 0.42
C LEU A 75 22.65 -10.17 1.74
N GLN A 76 22.91 -11.14 2.61
CA GLN A 76 23.68 -10.92 3.84
C GLN A 76 25.15 -10.53 3.51
N THR A 77 25.76 -11.24 2.56
CA THR A 77 27.12 -10.96 2.11
C THR A 77 27.19 -9.62 1.39
N ALA A 78 26.28 -9.39 0.45
CA ALA A 78 26.17 -8.14 -0.29
C ALA A 78 25.94 -6.94 0.64
N ARG A 79 25.13 -7.08 1.67
CA ARG A 79 24.88 -6.04 2.68
C ARG A 79 26.19 -5.57 3.32
N LYS A 80 27.08 -6.50 3.70
CA LYS A 80 28.37 -6.18 4.33
C LYS A 80 29.30 -5.48 3.33
N GLN A 81 29.41 -6.00 2.11
CA GLN A 81 30.27 -5.46 1.06
C GLN A 81 29.86 -4.06 0.61
N GLN A 82 28.53 -3.85 0.45
CA GLN A 82 27.96 -2.59 -0.01
C GLN A 82 27.71 -1.58 1.12
N ASN A 83 27.99 -1.98 2.36
CA ASN A 83 27.75 -1.17 3.56
C ASN A 83 26.32 -0.64 3.67
N TRP A 84 25.33 -1.49 3.35
CA TRP A 84 23.93 -1.16 3.61
C TRP A 84 23.63 -1.23 5.11
N ARG A 85 22.84 -0.30 5.60
CA ARG A 85 22.43 -0.31 6.99
C ARG A 85 21.60 -1.56 7.32
N TYR A 86 20.64 -1.88 6.43
CA TYR A 86 19.83 -3.09 6.51
C TYR A 86 19.24 -3.48 5.15
N VAL A 87 18.77 -4.71 5.09
CA VAL A 87 17.90 -5.26 4.03
C VAL A 87 16.57 -5.57 4.68
N GLU A 88 15.45 -5.09 4.09
CA GLU A 88 14.09 -5.38 4.54
C GLU A 88 13.35 -6.23 3.51
N PHE A 89 12.75 -7.33 3.97
CA PHE A 89 12.04 -8.32 3.17
C PHE A 89 10.57 -8.41 3.64
N ARG A 90 9.60 -8.39 2.70
CA ARG A 90 8.16 -8.24 2.98
C ARG A 90 7.31 -9.38 2.39
N PRO A 91 7.53 -10.66 2.75
CA PRO A 91 6.74 -11.77 2.21
C PRO A 91 5.36 -11.82 2.87
N ILE A 92 4.35 -12.31 2.13
CA ILE A 92 3.05 -12.71 2.71
C ILE A 92 3.11 -14.16 3.20
N ASN A 93 3.81 -15.02 2.43
CA ASN A 93 3.86 -16.44 2.71
C ASN A 93 4.72 -16.71 3.96
N GLY A 94 4.13 -17.34 4.97
CA GLY A 94 4.81 -17.68 6.22
C GLY A 94 6.03 -18.60 6.03
N ILE A 95 6.04 -19.47 5.01
CA ILE A 95 7.19 -20.33 4.67
C ILE A 95 8.39 -19.47 4.31
N PHE A 96 8.19 -18.40 3.54
CA PHE A 96 9.27 -17.48 3.18
C PHE A 96 9.79 -16.70 4.39
N GLY A 97 8.93 -16.42 5.37
CA GLY A 97 9.35 -15.87 6.66
C GLY A 97 10.25 -16.83 7.45
N GLN A 98 9.89 -18.12 7.49
CA GLN A 98 10.72 -19.15 8.16
C GLN A 98 12.10 -19.31 7.48
N LEU A 99 12.13 -19.27 6.15
CA LEU A 99 13.40 -19.29 5.39
C LEU A 99 14.24 -18.05 5.66
N ALA A 100 13.61 -16.88 5.73
CA ALA A 100 14.30 -15.64 6.08
C ALA A 100 14.91 -15.72 7.49
N GLU A 101 14.19 -16.29 8.46
CA GLU A 101 14.69 -16.51 9.81
C GLU A 101 15.88 -17.48 9.84
N ALA A 102 15.78 -18.62 9.13
CA ALA A 102 16.86 -19.59 8.98
C ALA A 102 18.10 -18.97 8.31
N ALA A 103 17.89 -18.08 7.35
CA ALA A 103 18.95 -17.27 6.74
C ALA A 103 19.41 -16.09 7.61
N GLY A 104 19.03 -16.00 8.86
CA GLY A 104 19.50 -15.01 9.83
C GLY A 104 18.81 -13.66 9.80
N PHE A 105 17.74 -13.49 9.01
CA PHE A 105 16.85 -12.32 9.14
C PHE A 105 16.08 -12.41 10.46
N ARG A 106 15.63 -11.29 10.96
CA ARG A 106 14.84 -11.22 12.20
C ARG A 106 13.50 -10.54 11.95
N PRO A 107 12.44 -10.95 12.65
CA PRO A 107 11.13 -10.30 12.53
C PRO A 107 11.24 -8.84 13.00
N GLY A 108 10.72 -7.95 12.18
CA GLY A 108 10.64 -6.51 12.45
C GLY A 108 9.21 -6.07 12.70
N ALA A 109 8.71 -5.13 11.90
CA ALA A 109 7.36 -4.61 12.02
C ALA A 109 6.31 -5.68 11.69
N ARG A 110 5.23 -5.67 12.46
CA ARG A 110 4.06 -6.55 12.29
C ARG A 110 2.85 -5.73 11.94
N TYR A 111 1.98 -6.29 11.11
CA TYR A 111 0.79 -5.64 10.60
C TYR A 111 -0.36 -6.62 10.53
N PHE A 112 -1.60 -6.12 10.66
CA PHE A 112 -2.79 -6.84 10.22
C PHE A 112 -2.94 -6.73 8.72
N PHE A 113 -3.29 -7.83 8.06
CA PHE A 113 -3.44 -7.93 6.62
C PHE A 113 -4.79 -8.55 6.25
N HIS A 114 -5.59 -7.81 5.46
CA HIS A 114 -6.96 -8.19 5.13
C HIS A 114 -7.08 -8.50 3.65
N ARG A 115 -7.66 -9.66 3.34
CA ARG A 115 -8.02 -10.10 2.00
C ARG A 115 -9.42 -10.67 2.00
N LEU A 116 -10.28 -10.16 1.13
CA LEU A 116 -11.62 -10.67 0.90
C LEU A 116 -11.58 -11.64 -0.30
N ASP A 117 -12.10 -12.84 -0.08
CA ASP A 117 -12.25 -13.85 -1.13
C ASP A 117 -13.46 -13.45 -2.02
N LEU A 118 -13.21 -13.34 -3.32
CA LEU A 118 -14.22 -12.99 -4.31
C LEU A 118 -14.61 -14.19 -5.20
N ARG A 119 -14.21 -15.41 -4.87
CA ARG A 119 -14.58 -16.61 -5.65
C ARG A 119 -16.05 -16.96 -5.52
N LEU A 120 -16.68 -16.66 -4.38
CA LEU A 120 -18.12 -16.81 -4.16
C LEU A 120 -18.93 -15.84 -5.04
N ASP A 121 -20.20 -16.10 -5.22
CA ASP A 121 -21.10 -15.17 -5.92
C ASP A 121 -21.22 -13.82 -5.21
N LEU A 122 -21.50 -12.76 -5.98
CA LEU A 122 -21.59 -11.41 -5.41
C LEU A 122 -22.61 -11.29 -4.27
N ALA A 123 -23.71 -12.04 -4.35
CA ALA A 123 -24.73 -12.05 -3.29
C ALA A 123 -24.17 -12.66 -2.01
N ASP A 124 -23.41 -13.73 -2.10
CA ASP A 124 -22.80 -14.41 -0.94
C ASP A 124 -21.65 -13.56 -0.36
N VAL A 125 -20.83 -12.95 -1.22
CA VAL A 125 -19.81 -12.01 -0.77
C VAL A 125 -20.47 -10.85 -0.02
N PHE A 126 -21.55 -10.25 -0.56
CA PHE A 126 -22.27 -9.17 0.11
C PHE A 126 -22.86 -9.61 1.45
N ALA A 127 -23.48 -10.80 1.49
CA ALA A 127 -24.09 -11.35 2.71
C ALA A 127 -23.04 -11.64 3.81
N SER A 128 -21.79 -11.90 3.45
CA SER A 128 -20.68 -12.13 4.39
C SER A 128 -20.16 -10.86 5.06
N LEU A 129 -20.46 -9.68 4.51
CA LEU A 129 -20.00 -8.40 5.04
C LEU A 129 -20.80 -8.00 6.30
N ASP A 130 -20.19 -7.18 7.17
CA ASP A 130 -20.87 -6.67 8.36
C ASP A 130 -22.17 -5.92 7.99
N LYS A 131 -23.26 -6.34 8.63
CA LYS A 131 -24.61 -5.88 8.29
C LYS A 131 -24.80 -4.37 8.52
N ASP A 132 -24.32 -3.87 9.65
CA ASP A 132 -24.59 -2.50 10.06
C ASP A 132 -23.57 -1.51 9.51
N SER A 133 -22.31 -1.90 9.53
CA SER A 133 -21.19 -1.02 9.17
C SER A 133 -20.90 -1.02 7.66
N VAL A 134 -21.35 -2.06 6.92
CA VAL A 134 -21.10 -2.16 5.47
C VAL A 134 -22.40 -2.23 4.69
N GLN A 135 -23.20 -3.31 4.84
CA GLN A 135 -24.37 -3.53 3.99
C GLN A 135 -25.39 -2.38 4.07
N ARG A 136 -25.81 -1.99 5.30
CA ARG A 136 -26.78 -0.89 5.50
C ARG A 136 -26.22 0.45 5.02
N ARG A 137 -24.90 0.66 5.15
CA ARG A 137 -24.27 1.89 4.67
C ARG A 137 -24.23 1.97 3.14
N ILE A 138 -24.00 0.86 2.47
CA ILE A 138 -24.09 0.77 1.00
C ILE A 138 -25.50 1.09 0.55
N GLN A 139 -26.53 0.42 1.12
CA GLN A 139 -27.93 0.66 0.82
C GLN A 139 -28.38 2.09 1.14
N HIS A 140 -27.81 2.70 2.18
CA HIS A 140 -28.08 4.10 2.48
C HIS A 140 -27.49 5.03 1.43
N ALA A 141 -26.26 4.77 1.00
CA ALA A 141 -25.57 5.56 -0.03
C ALA A 141 -26.32 5.53 -1.38
N GLU A 142 -26.84 4.37 -1.78
CA GLU A 142 -27.65 4.21 -2.99
C GLU A 142 -28.89 5.10 -2.95
N ARG A 143 -29.56 5.20 -1.80
CA ARG A 143 -30.75 6.04 -1.60
C ARG A 143 -30.42 7.53 -1.41
N ALA A 144 -29.18 7.87 -1.04
CA ALA A 144 -28.78 9.25 -0.76
C ALA A 144 -28.54 10.09 -2.02
N GLY A 145 -28.71 9.54 -3.21
CA GLY A 145 -28.50 10.25 -4.50
C GLY A 145 -27.02 10.62 -4.71
N LEU A 146 -26.12 9.73 -4.35
CA LEU A 146 -24.71 9.86 -4.69
C LEU A 146 -24.51 9.54 -6.17
N ILE A 147 -23.64 10.30 -6.82
CA ILE A 147 -23.21 10.07 -8.22
C ILE A 147 -21.76 9.60 -8.19
N GLU A 148 -21.48 8.45 -8.79
CA GLU A 148 -20.13 7.96 -8.99
C GLU A 148 -19.53 8.44 -10.29
N LYS A 149 -18.28 8.89 -10.25
CA LYS A 149 -17.43 9.03 -11.44
C LYS A 149 -16.18 8.19 -11.24
N CYS A 150 -15.78 7.46 -12.29
CA CYS A 150 -14.60 6.62 -12.27
C CYS A 150 -13.71 6.87 -13.50
N GLY A 151 -12.43 6.57 -13.35
CA GLY A 151 -11.42 6.72 -14.39
C GLY A 151 -10.10 7.25 -13.85
N ARG A 152 -9.33 7.94 -14.69
CA ARG A 152 -7.99 8.44 -14.40
C ARG A 152 -7.68 9.81 -15.02
N SER A 153 -8.71 10.57 -15.33
CA SER A 153 -8.54 11.92 -15.86
C SER A 153 -7.89 12.85 -14.83
N GLU A 154 -7.28 13.92 -15.32
CA GLU A 154 -6.66 14.94 -14.46
C GLU A 154 -7.69 15.60 -13.52
N ASP A 155 -8.94 15.76 -13.94
CA ASP A 155 -10.00 16.32 -13.08
C ASP A 155 -10.35 15.36 -11.94
N LEU A 156 -10.47 14.06 -12.21
CA LEU A 156 -10.68 13.06 -11.16
C LEU A 156 -9.48 13.00 -10.21
N LEU A 157 -8.25 13.07 -10.73
CA LEU A 157 -7.07 13.11 -9.89
C LEU A 157 -7.05 14.34 -8.98
N ARG A 158 -7.46 15.51 -9.49
CA ARG A 158 -7.53 16.76 -8.72
C ARG A 158 -8.54 16.67 -7.57
N ASP A 159 -9.73 16.15 -7.85
CA ASP A 159 -10.77 15.96 -6.83
C ASP A 159 -10.37 14.89 -5.80
N PHE A 160 -9.80 13.77 -6.24
CA PHE A 160 -9.21 12.75 -5.37
C PHE A 160 -8.16 13.36 -4.45
N TYR A 161 -7.20 14.10 -5.01
CA TYR A 161 -6.11 14.69 -4.23
C TYR A 161 -6.61 15.73 -3.22
N ARG A 162 -7.63 16.51 -3.57
CA ARG A 162 -8.29 17.42 -2.64
C ARG A 162 -8.85 16.68 -1.41
N LEU A 163 -9.58 15.59 -1.62
CA LEU A 163 -10.09 14.74 -0.53
C LEU A 163 -8.96 14.07 0.25
N PHE A 164 -7.91 13.65 -0.47
CA PHE A 164 -6.73 13.04 0.14
C PHE A 164 -6.02 13.99 1.09
N VAL A 165 -5.80 15.23 0.71
CA VAL A 165 -5.21 16.27 1.59
C VAL A 165 -6.09 16.53 2.82
N ILE A 166 -7.41 16.61 2.65
CA ILE A 166 -8.36 16.75 3.78
C ILE A 166 -8.23 15.56 4.75
N THR A 167 -8.20 14.35 4.22
CA THR A 167 -8.07 13.12 5.03
C THR A 167 -6.73 13.06 5.74
N ARG A 168 -5.61 13.34 5.05
CA ARG A 168 -4.27 13.36 5.66
C ARG A 168 -4.16 14.43 6.74
N GLY A 169 -4.73 15.61 6.53
CA GLY A 169 -4.79 16.69 7.53
C GLY A 169 -5.56 16.27 8.78
N ARG A 170 -6.71 15.56 8.63
CA ARG A 170 -7.47 15.02 9.77
C ARG A 170 -6.66 14.01 10.60
N HIS A 171 -5.80 13.23 9.96
CA HIS A 171 -4.92 12.26 10.63
C HIS A 171 -3.55 12.83 11.02
N GLN A 172 -3.34 14.14 10.85
CA GLN A 172 -2.07 14.82 11.15
C GLN A 172 -0.86 14.19 10.45
N LEU A 173 -1.06 13.75 9.21
CA LEU A 173 -0.04 13.14 8.37
C LEU A 173 0.25 14.02 7.16
N PRO A 174 1.51 14.16 6.73
CA PRO A 174 1.82 14.86 5.50
C PRO A 174 1.19 14.11 4.31
N PRO A 175 0.60 14.83 3.34
CA PRO A 175 0.11 14.18 2.13
C PRO A 175 1.27 13.69 1.27
N THR A 176 1.10 12.54 0.65
CA THR A 176 1.96 12.07 -0.44
C THR A 176 1.95 13.12 -1.56
N PRO A 177 3.08 13.40 -2.24
CA PRO A 177 3.14 14.41 -3.30
C PRO A 177 2.12 14.16 -4.43
N TYR A 178 1.56 15.20 -5.01
CA TYR A 178 0.67 15.09 -6.17
C TYR A 178 1.33 14.32 -7.33
N ALA A 179 2.61 14.60 -7.58
CA ALA A 179 3.41 13.92 -8.61
C ALA A 179 3.46 12.39 -8.43
N TRP A 180 3.35 11.86 -7.21
CA TRP A 180 3.25 10.42 -6.97
C TRP A 180 2.04 9.82 -7.69
N PHE A 181 0.89 10.47 -7.57
CA PHE A 181 -0.35 9.99 -8.19
C PHE A 181 -0.34 10.18 -9.70
N GLN A 182 0.26 11.28 -10.20
CA GLN A 182 0.47 11.48 -11.65
C GLN A 182 1.37 10.38 -12.23
N ASN A 183 2.49 10.08 -11.58
CA ASN A 183 3.40 9.03 -11.99
C ASN A 183 2.76 7.63 -11.88
N LEU A 184 1.90 7.39 -10.86
CA LEU A 184 1.12 6.15 -10.77
C LEU A 184 0.18 5.98 -11.96
N ILE A 185 -0.57 7.03 -12.33
CA ILE A 185 -1.47 7.00 -13.50
C ILE A 185 -0.68 6.72 -14.77
N GLN A 186 0.45 7.42 -14.94
CA GLN A 186 1.31 7.24 -16.12
C GLN A 186 1.92 5.85 -16.19
N GLY A 187 2.43 5.33 -15.06
CA GLY A 187 3.14 4.06 -15.01
C GLY A 187 2.22 2.83 -15.03
N LEU A 188 1.02 2.94 -14.47
CA LEU A 188 0.09 1.79 -14.33
C LEU A 188 -1.06 1.82 -15.33
N GLY A 189 -1.37 2.96 -15.96
CA GLY A 189 -2.40 3.08 -17.01
C GLY A 189 -3.73 2.44 -16.60
N GLU A 190 -4.22 1.50 -17.40
CA GLU A 190 -5.50 0.79 -17.22
C GLU A 190 -5.58 0.00 -15.89
N ALA A 191 -4.45 -0.34 -15.30
CA ALA A 191 -4.41 -1.06 -14.02
C ALA A 191 -4.78 -0.17 -12.81
N LEU A 192 -4.87 1.15 -13.00
CA LEU A 192 -5.24 2.10 -11.95
C LEU A 192 -6.61 2.70 -12.23
N GLU A 193 -7.45 2.77 -11.20
CA GLU A 193 -8.73 3.45 -11.27
C GLU A 193 -8.97 4.32 -10.02
N ILE A 194 -9.39 5.56 -10.26
CA ILE A 194 -9.91 6.48 -9.25
C ILE A 194 -11.43 6.44 -9.33
N ARG A 195 -12.11 6.25 -8.20
CA ARG A 195 -13.56 6.33 -8.06
C ARG A 195 -13.93 7.39 -7.04
N ILE A 196 -14.83 8.28 -7.39
CA ILE A 196 -15.25 9.40 -6.54
C ILE A 196 -16.78 9.43 -6.46
N ALA A 197 -17.28 9.48 -5.23
CA ALA A 197 -18.68 9.74 -4.94
C ALA A 197 -18.91 11.24 -4.76
N TYR A 198 -19.86 11.77 -5.51
CA TYR A 198 -20.28 13.17 -5.44
C TYR A 198 -21.66 13.28 -4.79
N LYS A 199 -21.81 14.26 -3.92
CA LYS A 199 -23.12 14.70 -3.40
C LYS A 199 -23.37 16.15 -3.85
N ASP A 200 -24.40 16.36 -4.64
CA ASP A 200 -24.78 17.69 -5.16
C ASP A 200 -23.57 18.40 -5.81
N GLY A 201 -22.84 17.69 -6.67
CA GLY A 201 -21.65 18.18 -7.35
C GLY A 201 -20.37 18.30 -6.50
N THR A 202 -20.44 18.04 -5.20
CA THR A 202 -19.31 18.13 -4.28
C THR A 202 -18.69 16.74 -4.04
N PRO A 203 -17.36 16.55 -4.18
CA PRO A 203 -16.69 15.31 -3.85
C PRO A 203 -16.85 14.96 -2.36
N ALA A 204 -17.45 13.80 -2.05
CA ALA A 204 -17.75 13.33 -0.71
C ALA A 204 -16.75 12.28 -0.20
N ALA A 205 -16.41 11.32 -1.06
CA ALA A 205 -15.41 10.29 -0.80
C ALA A 205 -14.73 9.87 -2.12
N ALA A 206 -13.52 9.36 -2.00
CA ALA A 206 -12.78 8.83 -3.14
C ALA A 206 -11.96 7.61 -2.72
N ILE A 207 -11.80 6.66 -3.65
CA ILE A 207 -10.87 5.54 -3.52
C ILE A 207 -9.99 5.49 -4.76
N LEU A 208 -8.77 4.96 -4.59
CA LEU A 208 -7.88 4.59 -5.68
C LEU A 208 -7.59 3.10 -5.52
N THR A 209 -7.89 2.36 -6.57
CA THR A 209 -7.68 0.92 -6.66
C THR A 209 -6.70 0.58 -7.77
N LEU A 210 -6.02 -0.55 -7.62
CA LEU A 210 -5.13 -1.12 -8.62
C LEU A 210 -5.62 -2.51 -8.98
N ARG A 211 -5.55 -2.89 -10.25
CA ARG A 211 -5.89 -4.22 -10.72
C ARG A 211 -4.66 -4.90 -11.32
N PHE A 212 -4.40 -6.13 -10.89
CA PHE A 212 -3.36 -6.94 -11.49
C PHE A 212 -3.75 -8.41 -11.46
N LYS A 213 -3.86 -9.01 -12.65
CA LYS A 213 -4.38 -10.37 -12.81
C LYS A 213 -5.78 -10.48 -12.17
N ASP A 214 -5.95 -11.39 -11.25
CA ASP A 214 -7.18 -11.69 -10.54
C ASP A 214 -7.34 -10.99 -9.18
N VAL A 215 -6.47 -10.03 -8.87
CA VAL A 215 -6.50 -9.30 -7.60
C VAL A 215 -6.83 -7.82 -7.81
N LEU A 216 -7.82 -7.32 -7.06
CA LEU A 216 -8.09 -5.90 -6.87
C LEU A 216 -7.42 -5.42 -5.58
N TYR A 217 -6.61 -4.36 -5.66
CA TYR A 217 -5.92 -3.76 -4.51
C TYR A 217 -6.55 -2.44 -4.12
N TYR A 218 -6.96 -2.29 -2.86
CA TYR A 218 -7.35 -1.02 -2.27
C TYR A 218 -6.12 -0.25 -1.82
N LYS A 219 -5.72 0.77 -2.57
CA LYS A 219 -4.47 1.46 -2.29
C LYS A 219 -4.63 2.74 -1.49
N TYR A 220 -5.63 3.55 -1.81
CA TYR A 220 -5.91 4.79 -1.09
C TYR A 220 -7.40 5.02 -0.93
N GLY A 221 -7.79 5.51 0.25
CA GLY A 221 -9.13 5.99 0.53
C GLY A 221 -9.09 7.38 1.15
N SER A 222 -10.04 8.20 0.78
CA SER A 222 -10.17 9.56 1.29
C SER A 222 -11.62 9.99 1.35
N SER A 223 -11.94 10.89 2.28
CA SER A 223 -13.31 11.34 2.48
C SER A 223 -13.36 12.68 3.20
N ASP A 224 -14.40 13.44 2.91
CA ASP A 224 -14.77 14.61 3.68
C ASP A 224 -15.69 14.18 4.84
N ALA A 225 -15.33 14.56 6.07
CA ALA A 225 -16.07 14.20 7.27
C ALA A 225 -17.53 14.68 7.25
N ARG A 226 -17.83 15.76 6.54
CA ARG A 226 -19.19 16.28 6.38
C ARG A 226 -20.16 15.27 5.78
N PHE A 227 -19.65 14.36 4.95
CA PHE A 227 -20.43 13.36 4.23
C PHE A 227 -20.33 11.93 4.78
N HIS A 228 -19.63 11.71 5.91
CA HIS A 228 -19.42 10.35 6.46
C HIS A 228 -20.73 9.58 6.71
N LYS A 229 -21.80 10.31 7.09
CA LYS A 229 -23.12 9.70 7.36
C LYS A 229 -23.74 9.08 6.09
N LEU A 230 -23.35 9.51 4.90
CA LEU A 230 -23.91 9.01 3.63
C LEU A 230 -23.43 7.60 3.26
N GLY A 231 -22.38 7.07 3.87
CA GLY A 231 -21.87 5.73 3.55
C GLY A 231 -21.10 5.66 2.22
N ALA A 232 -20.60 6.80 1.71
CA ALA A 232 -19.97 6.90 0.39
C ALA A 232 -18.74 5.98 0.21
N THR A 233 -17.88 5.83 1.23
CA THR A 233 -16.67 4.98 1.11
C THR A 233 -17.03 3.48 0.99
N PRO A 234 -17.85 2.88 1.86
CA PRO A 234 -18.30 1.50 1.64
C PRO A 234 -18.97 1.28 0.29
N TRP A 235 -19.78 2.21 -0.16
CA TRP A 235 -20.45 2.13 -1.45
C TRP A 235 -19.47 2.12 -2.62
N LEU A 236 -18.47 3.01 -2.64
CA LEU A 236 -17.42 3.01 -3.67
C LEU A 236 -16.60 1.73 -3.67
N LEU A 237 -16.27 1.19 -2.48
CA LEU A 237 -15.55 -0.08 -2.37
C LEU A 237 -16.37 -1.23 -2.93
N TRP A 238 -17.67 -1.29 -2.60
CA TRP A 238 -18.56 -2.33 -3.13
C TRP A 238 -18.70 -2.26 -4.65
N ASN A 239 -18.85 -1.06 -5.20
CA ASN A 239 -18.91 -0.86 -6.64
C ASN A 239 -17.60 -1.30 -7.32
N ALA A 240 -16.44 -0.98 -6.72
CA ALA A 240 -15.16 -1.42 -7.25
C ALA A 240 -14.99 -2.95 -7.17
N ILE A 241 -15.40 -3.58 -6.06
CA ILE A 241 -15.38 -5.02 -5.88
C ILE A 241 -16.27 -5.71 -6.91
N SER A 242 -17.52 -5.21 -7.07
CA SER A 242 -18.49 -5.77 -8.02
C SER A 242 -17.99 -5.70 -9.45
N ALA A 243 -17.46 -4.55 -9.87
CA ALA A 243 -16.88 -4.37 -11.21
C ALA A 243 -15.66 -5.27 -11.43
N ALA A 244 -14.79 -5.38 -10.43
CA ALA A 244 -13.60 -6.23 -10.51
C ALA A 244 -13.97 -7.72 -10.60
N LYS A 245 -14.93 -8.18 -9.80
CA LYS A 245 -15.40 -9.57 -9.86
C LYS A 245 -16.01 -9.91 -11.20
N LEU A 246 -16.86 -9.05 -11.75
CA LEU A 246 -17.43 -9.21 -13.09
C LEU A 246 -16.35 -9.28 -14.18
N SER A 247 -15.19 -8.67 -13.94
CA SER A 247 -14.02 -8.71 -14.80
C SER A 247 -13.04 -9.86 -14.43
N GLY A 248 -13.45 -10.84 -13.60
CA GLY A 248 -12.66 -12.00 -13.24
C GLY A 248 -11.71 -11.83 -12.06
N ALA A 249 -11.96 -10.90 -11.11
CA ALA A 249 -11.22 -10.86 -9.85
C ALA A 249 -11.67 -11.99 -8.92
N ASN A 250 -10.70 -12.63 -8.30
CA ASN A 250 -10.89 -13.67 -7.29
C ASN A 250 -10.54 -13.19 -5.88
N GLU A 251 -9.91 -12.03 -5.75
CA GLU A 251 -9.42 -11.51 -4.47
C GLU A 251 -9.49 -9.98 -4.41
N PHE A 252 -9.86 -9.46 -3.24
CA PHE A 252 -9.73 -8.04 -2.91
C PHE A 252 -8.76 -7.86 -1.76
N ASP A 253 -7.61 -7.27 -2.07
CA ASP A 253 -6.53 -6.97 -1.13
C ASP A 253 -6.75 -5.58 -0.54
N MET A 254 -7.03 -5.51 0.76
CA MET A 254 -7.24 -4.25 1.47
C MET A 254 -5.93 -3.67 2.05
N GLY A 255 -4.80 -4.32 1.80
CA GLY A 255 -3.50 -3.92 2.28
C GLY A 255 -3.32 -4.08 3.80
N ARG A 256 -2.16 -3.68 4.27
CA ARG A 256 -1.77 -3.77 5.68
C ARG A 256 -2.42 -2.71 6.55
N THR A 257 -2.46 -2.99 7.86
CA THR A 257 -2.89 -2.04 8.90
C THR A 257 -1.92 -2.13 10.08
N GLU A 258 -1.39 -1.00 10.54
CA GLU A 258 -0.55 -0.92 11.74
C GLU A 258 -1.37 -1.27 12.99
N GLU A 259 -0.79 -1.99 13.95
CA GLU A 259 -1.45 -2.38 15.20
C GLU A 259 -2.07 -1.20 15.96
N GLY A 260 -1.39 -0.05 15.96
CA GLY A 260 -1.86 1.18 16.61
C GLY A 260 -2.98 1.92 15.86
N ASN A 261 -3.33 1.52 14.63
CA ASN A 261 -4.39 2.16 13.83
C ASN A 261 -5.74 1.44 14.02
N THR A 262 -6.30 1.55 15.22
CA THR A 262 -7.53 0.85 15.60
C THR A 262 -8.72 1.22 14.72
N GLY A 263 -8.84 2.49 14.28
CA GLY A 263 -9.92 2.92 13.41
C GLY A 263 -9.90 2.27 12.04
N LEU A 264 -8.72 2.15 11.42
CA LEU A 264 -8.57 1.46 10.14
C LEU A 264 -8.73 -0.05 10.30
N LEU A 265 -8.23 -0.61 11.40
CA LEU A 265 -8.40 -2.03 11.72
C LEU A 265 -9.89 -2.38 11.85
N THR A 266 -10.65 -1.63 12.65
CA THR A 266 -12.11 -1.82 12.80
C THR A 266 -12.83 -1.69 11.45
N PHE A 267 -12.49 -0.68 10.65
CA PHE A 267 -13.07 -0.51 9.31
C PHE A 267 -12.84 -1.74 8.42
N LYS A 268 -11.61 -2.28 8.38
CA LYS A 268 -11.29 -3.46 7.56
C LYS A 268 -11.88 -4.76 8.14
N ASN A 269 -11.98 -4.89 9.46
CA ASN A 269 -12.62 -6.04 10.12
C ASN A 269 -14.10 -6.18 9.75
N HIS A 270 -14.79 -5.09 9.44
CA HIS A 270 -16.18 -5.15 8.95
C HIS A 270 -16.28 -5.77 7.54
N TRP A 271 -15.18 -5.81 6.78
CA TRP A 271 -15.08 -6.47 5.48
C TRP A 271 -14.53 -7.89 5.60
N VAL A 272 -13.53 -8.08 6.45
CA VAL A 272 -12.85 -9.35 6.71
C VAL A 272 -12.60 -9.48 8.20
N PRO A 273 -13.43 -10.22 8.95
CA PRO A 273 -13.35 -10.26 10.42
C PRO A 273 -12.04 -10.85 10.97
N THR A 274 -11.40 -11.70 10.19
CA THR A 274 -10.19 -12.44 10.61
C THR A 274 -9.00 -12.05 9.74
N PRO A 275 -8.24 -10.99 10.13
CA PRO A 275 -7.03 -10.60 9.39
C PRO A 275 -5.92 -11.65 9.57
N LYS A 276 -5.05 -11.74 8.58
CA LYS A 276 -3.78 -12.47 8.68
C LYS A 276 -2.71 -11.56 9.27
N GLU A 277 -1.67 -12.15 9.85
CA GLU A 277 -0.47 -11.41 10.23
C GLU A 277 0.44 -11.25 9.02
N LEU A 278 1.02 -10.05 8.86
CA LEU A 278 2.07 -9.74 7.89
C LEU A 278 3.30 -9.27 8.64
N VAL A 279 4.40 -10.01 8.51
CA VAL A 279 5.66 -9.72 9.21
C VAL A 279 6.70 -9.25 8.20
N TYR A 280 7.35 -8.14 8.50
CA TYR A 280 8.52 -7.68 7.77
C TYR A 280 9.79 -8.21 8.41
N TRP A 281 10.73 -8.68 7.60
CA TRP A 281 11.96 -9.30 8.03
C TRP A 281 13.15 -8.42 7.72
N ASN A 282 14.08 -8.26 8.66
CA ASN A 282 15.22 -7.37 8.52
C ASN A 282 16.54 -8.10 8.75
N TYR A 283 17.56 -7.72 7.99
CA TYR A 283 18.94 -8.15 8.22
C TYR A 283 19.91 -6.96 8.13
N PRO A 284 20.77 -6.72 9.16
CA PRO A 284 20.73 -7.33 10.46
C PRO A 284 19.46 -6.95 11.23
N GLU A 285 19.27 -7.59 12.38
CA GLU A 285 18.22 -7.17 13.30
C GLU A 285 18.29 -5.66 13.55
N LEU A 286 17.19 -4.99 13.31
CA LEU A 286 17.08 -3.58 13.69
C LEU A 286 16.85 -3.55 15.19
N SER A 287 17.94 -3.33 15.97
CA SER A 287 17.80 -3.06 17.39
C SER A 287 16.67 -2.06 17.61
N ALA A 288 16.04 -2.08 18.80
CA ALA A 288 14.91 -1.22 19.21
C ALA A 288 15.08 0.32 18.97
N VAL A 289 16.09 0.74 18.24
CA VAL A 289 16.22 2.00 17.50
C VAL A 289 15.05 2.21 16.51
N GLY A 290 14.27 1.16 16.17
CA GLY A 290 12.90 1.30 15.65
C GLY A 290 11.98 2.10 16.57
N SER A 291 12.23 2.15 17.86
CA SER A 291 11.59 3.11 18.75
C SER A 291 12.02 4.57 18.46
N ALA A 292 13.23 4.79 17.95
CA ALA A 292 13.70 6.11 17.52
C ALA A 292 13.07 6.55 16.19
N GLU A 293 12.74 5.63 15.28
CA GLU A 293 11.95 5.95 14.09
C GLU A 293 10.48 6.24 14.48
N GLY A 294 9.92 5.49 15.41
CA GLY A 294 8.63 5.80 16.03
C GLY A 294 8.62 7.15 16.75
N TRP A 295 9.68 7.51 17.44
CA TRP A 295 9.83 8.82 18.07
C TRP A 295 10.03 9.95 17.06
N LYS A 296 10.87 9.74 16.04
CA LYS A 296 11.05 10.70 14.94
C LYS A 296 9.75 10.88 14.15
N MET A 297 8.98 9.83 13.94
CA MET A 297 7.66 9.92 13.33
C MET A 297 6.66 10.65 14.23
N LYS A 298 6.70 10.42 15.56
CA LYS A 298 5.89 11.18 16.52
C LYS A 298 6.29 12.65 16.57
N MET A 299 7.59 12.97 16.52
CA MET A 299 8.06 14.34 16.40
C MET A 299 7.66 14.98 15.06
N ALA A 300 7.80 14.26 13.96
CA ALA A 300 7.33 14.71 12.67
C ALA A 300 5.83 15.01 12.69
N LYS A 301 4.99 14.10 13.24
CA LYS A 301 3.56 14.36 13.45
C LYS A 301 3.30 15.63 14.25
N ARG A 302 4.06 15.88 15.31
CA ARG A 302 3.92 17.08 16.14
C ARG A 302 4.33 18.38 15.41
N VAL A 303 5.37 18.32 14.59
CA VAL A 303 5.78 19.47 13.74
C VAL A 303 4.73 19.72 12.66
N PHE A 304 4.21 18.67 12.03
CA PHE A 304 3.19 18.79 10.98
C PHE A 304 1.84 19.28 11.51
N SER A 305 1.48 19.02 12.78
CA SER A 305 0.21 19.49 13.37
C SER A 305 0.11 21.03 13.44
N PHE A 306 1.24 21.74 13.46
CA PHE A 306 1.30 23.20 13.48
C PHE A 306 1.56 23.83 12.10
N MET A 307 1.75 23.03 11.05
CA MET A 307 2.16 23.52 9.74
C MET A 307 0.95 23.90 8.87
N PRO A 308 0.94 25.09 8.22
CA PRO A 308 -0.09 25.46 7.26
C PRO A 308 -0.23 24.43 6.13
N ARG A 309 -1.46 24.17 5.67
CA ARG A 309 -1.77 23.15 4.65
C ARG A 309 -0.91 23.24 3.38
N LYS A 310 -0.57 24.48 2.93
CA LYS A 310 0.29 24.70 1.76
C LYS A 310 1.72 24.21 1.97
N LEU A 311 2.27 24.41 3.16
CA LEU A 311 3.61 23.94 3.54
C LEU A 311 3.65 22.43 3.79
N MET A 312 2.55 21.83 4.26
CA MET A 312 2.43 20.38 4.41
C MET A 312 2.57 19.66 3.08
N ALA A 313 2.04 20.18 1.98
CA ALA A 313 2.14 19.57 0.66
C ALA A 313 3.58 19.56 0.12
N LEU A 314 4.34 20.63 0.38
CA LEU A 314 5.78 20.71 0.02
C LEU A 314 6.65 19.79 0.88
N SER A 315 6.36 19.69 2.18
CA SER A 315 7.12 18.85 3.11
C SER A 315 6.94 17.36 2.82
N GLY A 316 5.80 16.95 2.27
CA GLY A 316 5.54 15.55 1.91
C GLY A 316 6.60 14.98 0.96
N ARG A 317 7.01 15.72 -0.07
CA ARG A 317 8.04 15.26 -1.02
C ARG A 317 9.39 15.00 -0.34
N LEU A 318 9.79 15.88 0.59
CA LEU A 318 11.06 15.72 1.31
C LEU A 318 11.00 14.56 2.29
N VAL A 319 9.89 14.42 3.04
CA VAL A 319 9.75 13.38 4.07
C VAL A 319 9.66 11.99 3.43
N TYR A 320 8.80 11.82 2.42
CA TYR A 320 8.60 10.50 1.81
C TYR A 320 9.83 9.97 1.08
N ARG A 321 10.70 10.83 0.56
CA ARG A 321 11.97 10.42 -0.03
C ARG A 321 12.89 9.69 0.97
N HIS A 322 12.72 9.94 2.26
CA HIS A 322 13.57 9.38 3.31
C HIS A 322 12.92 8.23 4.11
N ILE A 323 11.62 7.99 3.93
CA ILE A 323 10.85 7.02 4.73
C ILE A 323 10.63 5.68 4.00
N GLY A 324 10.72 5.62 2.69
CA GLY A 324 10.43 4.48 1.84
C GLY A 324 11.06 3.17 2.21
#